data_1e7af52666f5ac9d32012bb6db7ac841
#
_entry.id   1e7af52666f5ac9d32012bb6db7ac841
#
_cell.length_a   1.000
_cell.length_b   1.000
_cell.length_c   1.000
_cell.angle_alpha   90.00
_cell.angle_beta   90.00
_cell.angle_gamma   90.00
#
_symmetry.space_group_name_H-M   'P 1'
#
loop_
_entity.id
_entity.type
_entity.pdbx_description
1 polymer ?
#
loop_
_entity_poly.entity_id
_entity_poly.type
_entity_poly.pdbx_seq_one_letter_code
_entity_poly.pdbx_strand_id
1 'polypeptide(L)'
;MIHRRSTSAAWLLLAAQACPTAALAQAYQCRVPADLPTARPVTPDGPALRTPITGYSLALSWSPEFCRGKERDPAQRLQCSGTAGRFGFIVHGLWPEGAGRAPQWCRTSPPPAAATVREQLCRTPSVTLIAHEWAKHGSCMARDAAGYYRVSNILGDAMRYPEMDRLSRDRALTAGAFRQALAEANPGRPPASFGLLVSRTGWLREIRVCLDRRFRAARCKAQQAGPRDTAALKIGRGL
;
A
#
# COMPACT_ATOMS: atom_id res chain seq x y z
N MET A 1 32.53 -58.19 -42.82
CA MET A 1 31.40 -57.27 -42.74
C MET A 1 31.23 -56.89 -41.30
N ILE A 2 31.63 -55.67 -40.95
CA ILE A 2 31.59 -55.17 -39.54
C ILE A 2 30.58 -54.01 -39.54
N HIS A 3 29.43 -54.21 -38.89
CA HIS A 3 28.41 -53.19 -38.69
C HIS A 3 28.80 -52.29 -37.47
N ARG A 4 29.12 -51.03 -37.74
CA ARG A 4 29.24 -49.99 -36.71
C ARG A 4 27.83 -49.50 -36.37
N ARG A 5 27.42 -49.63 -35.13
CA ARG A 5 26.22 -49.00 -34.56
C ARG A 5 26.59 -47.61 -34.07
N SER A 6 26.03 -46.58 -34.67
CA SER A 6 26.11 -45.21 -34.20
C SER A 6 25.09 -44.99 -33.09
N THR A 7 25.53 -44.66 -31.89
CA THR A 7 24.67 -44.24 -30.78
C THR A 7 24.55 -42.71 -30.80
N SER A 8 23.41 -42.22 -31.20
CA SER A 8 23.08 -40.77 -31.07
C SER A 8 22.70 -40.45 -29.65
N ALA A 9 23.53 -39.68 -28.95
CA ALA A 9 23.22 -39.12 -27.63
C ALA A 9 22.35 -37.86 -27.81
N ALA A 10 21.09 -37.94 -27.43
CA ALA A 10 20.22 -36.81 -27.37
C ALA A 10 20.47 -35.99 -26.08
N TRP A 11 21.00 -34.81 -26.22
CA TRP A 11 21.15 -33.83 -25.11
C TRP A 11 19.81 -33.16 -24.85
N LEU A 12 19.16 -33.50 -23.75
CA LEU A 12 18.00 -32.80 -23.22
C LEU A 12 18.47 -31.51 -22.52
N LEU A 13 18.27 -30.39 -23.19
CA LEU A 13 18.44 -29.06 -22.60
C LEU A 13 17.27 -28.80 -21.65
N LEU A 14 17.50 -28.95 -20.34
CA LEU A 14 16.59 -28.42 -19.32
C LEU A 14 16.68 -26.89 -19.34
N ALA A 15 15.66 -26.25 -19.92
CA ALA A 15 15.44 -24.82 -19.77
C ALA A 15 14.99 -24.54 -18.33
N ALA A 16 15.88 -24.04 -17.50
CA ALA A 16 15.54 -23.51 -16.19
C ALA A 16 14.65 -22.27 -16.38
N GLN A 17 13.35 -22.43 -16.13
CA GLN A 17 12.42 -21.30 -16.07
C GLN A 17 12.73 -20.52 -14.79
N ALA A 18 13.43 -19.39 -14.94
CA ALA A 18 13.57 -18.40 -13.88
C ALA A 18 12.19 -17.82 -13.61
N CYS A 19 11.49 -18.29 -12.57
CA CYS A 19 10.32 -17.58 -12.03
C CYS A 19 10.78 -16.18 -11.61
N PRO A 20 10.17 -15.11 -12.14
CA PRO A 20 10.43 -13.78 -11.63
C PRO A 20 9.94 -13.76 -10.17
N THR A 21 10.86 -13.64 -9.23
CA THR A 21 10.52 -13.37 -7.83
C THR A 21 9.87 -12.00 -7.79
N ALA A 22 8.52 -11.97 -7.65
CA ALA A 22 7.80 -10.74 -7.43
C ALA A 22 8.34 -10.11 -6.14
N ALA A 23 9.05 -8.98 -6.28
CA ALA A 23 9.52 -8.21 -5.13
C ALA A 23 8.31 -7.72 -4.35
N LEU A 24 8.05 -8.31 -3.20
CA LEU A 24 7.07 -7.85 -2.24
C LEU A 24 7.62 -6.55 -1.66
N ALA A 25 7.14 -5.40 -2.14
CA ALA A 25 7.60 -4.09 -1.68
C ALA A 25 6.97 -3.68 -0.34
N GLN A 26 6.66 -4.66 0.49
CA GLN A 26 6.31 -4.47 1.90
C GLN A 26 7.57 -4.55 2.74
N ALA A 27 7.45 -4.32 4.03
CA ALA A 27 8.59 -4.20 4.94
C ALA A 27 9.71 -5.23 4.70
N TYR A 28 10.87 -4.77 4.24
CA TYR A 28 12.08 -5.57 4.29
C TYR A 28 12.50 -5.75 5.75
N GLN A 29 12.51 -6.99 6.24
CA GLN A 29 13.02 -7.34 7.57
C GLN A 29 12.28 -6.63 8.73
N CYS A 30 10.95 -6.51 8.68
CA CYS A 30 10.19 -5.92 9.78
C CYS A 30 10.35 -6.73 11.08
N ARG A 31 10.83 -6.04 12.11
CA ARG A 31 10.92 -6.56 13.48
C ARG A 31 9.96 -5.77 14.37
N VAL A 32 8.90 -6.42 14.81
CA VAL A 32 7.98 -5.81 15.75
C VAL A 32 8.68 -5.71 17.12
N PRO A 33 8.86 -4.50 17.69
CA PRO A 33 9.45 -4.35 19.03
C PRO A 33 8.69 -5.12 20.09
N ALA A 34 9.39 -5.61 21.11
CA ALA A 34 8.76 -6.25 22.26
C ALA A 34 7.84 -5.25 22.97
N ASP A 35 8.36 -4.06 23.23
CA ASP A 35 7.63 -2.98 23.91
C ASP A 35 6.99 -2.04 22.88
N LEU A 36 5.69 -2.14 22.76
CA LEU A 36 4.88 -1.23 21.93
C LEU A 36 4.06 -0.31 22.84
N PRO A 37 3.93 0.96 22.47
CA PRO A 37 2.99 1.84 23.17
C PRO A 37 1.57 1.31 23.00
N THR A 38 0.76 1.48 24.05
CA THR A 38 -0.66 1.13 24.01
C THR A 38 -1.40 2.09 23.07
N ALA A 39 -2.25 1.54 22.20
CA ALA A 39 -3.15 2.34 21.38
C ALA A 39 -4.12 3.12 22.29
N ARG A 40 -4.25 4.42 22.05
CA ARG A 40 -5.10 5.32 22.84
C ARG A 40 -6.37 5.65 22.05
N PRO A 41 -7.47 6.03 22.76
CA PRO A 41 -8.63 6.62 22.12
C PRO A 41 -8.22 7.82 21.24
N VAL A 42 -8.86 7.96 20.10
CA VAL A 42 -8.58 9.03 19.14
C VAL A 42 -9.69 10.06 19.23
N THR A 43 -9.32 11.32 19.41
CA THR A 43 -10.25 12.44 19.29
C THR A 43 -10.59 12.67 17.83
N PRO A 44 -11.88 12.73 17.43
CA PRO A 44 -12.27 13.03 16.06
C PRO A 44 -11.71 14.38 15.58
N ASP A 45 -11.16 14.39 14.36
CA ASP A 45 -10.65 15.57 13.65
C ASP A 45 -11.73 16.25 12.77
N GLY A 46 -12.98 15.83 12.91
CA GLY A 46 -14.11 16.36 12.17
C GLY A 46 -15.44 15.72 12.57
N PRO A 47 -16.54 16.10 11.95
CA PRO A 47 -17.87 15.61 12.28
C PRO A 47 -18.06 14.15 11.90
N ALA A 48 -18.89 13.44 12.68
CA ALA A 48 -19.37 12.10 12.30
C ALA A 48 -20.25 12.20 11.03
N LEU A 49 -19.94 11.36 10.04
CA LEU A 49 -20.68 11.27 8.78
C LEU A 49 -21.04 9.80 8.52
N ARG A 50 -22.35 9.55 8.36
CA ARG A 50 -22.89 8.20 8.12
C ARG A 50 -23.52 8.09 6.73
N THR A 51 -22.80 8.51 5.70
CA THR A 51 -23.27 8.43 4.30
C THR A 51 -23.19 6.97 3.82
N PRO A 52 -24.08 6.55 2.91
CA PRO A 52 -24.02 5.23 2.30
C PRO A 52 -22.69 4.99 1.60
N ILE A 53 -22.11 3.82 1.82
CA ILE A 53 -20.85 3.42 1.20
C ILE A 53 -21.11 3.06 -0.26
N THR A 54 -20.40 3.71 -1.18
CA THR A 54 -20.45 3.48 -2.63
C THR A 54 -19.24 2.76 -3.20
N GLY A 55 -18.16 2.65 -2.43
CA GLY A 55 -16.90 2.01 -2.79
C GLY A 55 -15.87 2.21 -1.70
N TYR A 56 -14.62 1.96 -2.02
CA TYR A 56 -13.50 2.08 -1.09
C TYR A 56 -12.25 2.62 -1.78
N SER A 57 -11.35 3.19 -1.00
CA SER A 57 -9.98 3.55 -1.38
C SER A 57 -9.01 2.83 -0.46
N LEU A 58 -8.16 1.95 -1.00
CA LEU A 58 -6.99 1.47 -0.27
C LEU A 58 -5.86 2.47 -0.47
N ALA A 59 -5.46 3.16 0.59
CA ALA A 59 -4.40 4.13 0.60
C ALA A 59 -3.07 3.47 0.99
N LEU A 60 -2.05 3.67 0.15
CA LEU A 60 -0.71 3.08 0.29
C LEU A 60 0.33 4.20 0.26
N SER A 61 0.86 4.57 1.42
CA SER A 61 1.84 5.66 1.54
C SER A 61 3.25 5.19 1.22
N TRP A 62 4.01 6.02 0.47
CA TRP A 62 5.39 5.77 0.12
C TRP A 62 6.32 6.25 1.23
N SER A 63 6.86 5.31 2.04
CA SER A 63 7.66 5.62 3.22
C SER A 63 8.92 6.43 2.93
N PRO A 64 9.69 6.22 1.84
CA PRO A 64 10.87 7.03 1.59
C PRO A 64 10.59 8.53 1.45
N GLU A 65 9.44 8.90 0.86
CA GLU A 65 9.05 10.32 0.80
C GLU A 65 8.46 10.81 2.13
N PHE A 66 7.67 9.98 2.80
CA PHE A 66 7.12 10.31 4.11
C PHE A 66 8.21 10.54 5.16
N CYS A 67 9.25 9.71 5.16
CA CYS A 67 10.33 9.73 6.14
C CYS A 67 11.39 10.80 5.87
N ARG A 68 11.37 11.44 4.71
CA ARG A 68 12.36 12.47 4.38
C ARG A 68 12.39 13.56 5.45
N GLY A 69 13.54 13.67 6.14
CA GLY A 69 13.76 14.60 7.25
C GLY A 69 13.09 14.21 8.57
N LYS A 70 12.58 12.97 8.68
CA LYS A 70 11.95 12.44 9.91
C LYS A 70 12.68 11.23 10.49
N GLU A 71 13.86 10.93 10.01
CA GLU A 71 14.62 9.72 10.38
C GLU A 71 14.96 9.71 11.90
N ARG A 72 15.03 10.89 12.50
CA ARG A 72 15.32 11.08 13.93
C ARG A 72 14.10 11.49 14.76
N ASP A 73 12.92 11.63 14.13
CA ASP A 73 11.70 11.98 14.85
C ASP A 73 11.23 10.81 15.72
N PRO A 74 11.18 10.97 17.06
CA PRO A 74 10.73 9.90 17.95
C PRO A 74 9.31 9.41 17.66
N ALA A 75 8.42 10.29 17.20
CA ALA A 75 7.06 9.96 16.85
C ALA A 75 6.96 9.07 15.59
N GLN A 76 7.98 9.12 14.72
CA GLN A 76 8.05 8.35 13.47
C GLN A 76 9.09 7.22 13.52
N ARG A 77 9.66 6.96 14.70
CA ARG A 77 10.77 6.02 14.87
C ARG A 77 10.50 4.64 14.28
N LEU A 78 9.30 4.09 14.46
CA LEU A 78 8.95 2.76 13.93
C LEU A 78 9.04 2.71 12.42
N GLN A 79 8.60 3.75 11.72
CA GLN A 79 8.56 3.79 10.26
C GLN A 79 9.87 4.31 9.64
N CYS A 80 10.53 5.29 10.28
CA CYS A 80 11.53 6.11 9.59
C CYS A 80 12.97 5.89 10.05
N SER A 81 13.23 5.29 11.23
CA SER A 81 14.58 5.12 11.74
C SER A 81 15.36 3.94 11.13
N GLY A 82 14.68 3.03 10.43
CA GLY A 82 15.28 1.78 9.96
C GLY A 82 15.46 0.70 11.03
N THR A 83 15.23 0.99 12.32
CA THR A 83 15.45 0.01 13.42
C THR A 83 14.40 -1.10 13.48
N ALA A 84 13.15 -0.79 13.14
CA ALA A 84 12.06 -1.77 13.08
C ALA A 84 11.92 -2.42 11.69
N GLY A 85 12.58 -1.88 10.68
CA GLY A 85 12.55 -2.38 9.30
C GLY A 85 12.75 -1.26 8.30
N ARG A 86 12.87 -1.65 7.03
CA ARG A 86 12.84 -0.73 5.89
C ARG A 86 11.49 -0.87 5.22
N PHE A 87 10.78 0.25 5.06
CA PHE A 87 9.43 0.26 4.53
C PHE A 87 9.40 0.93 3.15
N GLY A 88 8.81 0.25 2.18
CA GLY A 88 8.40 0.82 0.91
C GLY A 88 7.00 1.42 1.01
N PHE A 89 6.03 0.83 0.31
CA PHE A 89 4.63 1.17 0.54
C PHE A 89 4.13 0.55 1.84
N ILE A 90 3.50 1.38 2.67
CA ILE A 90 2.79 0.93 3.85
C ILE A 90 1.28 1.10 3.63
N VAL A 91 0.47 0.28 4.30
CA VAL A 91 -0.97 0.47 4.32
C VAL A 91 -1.27 1.67 5.22
N HIS A 92 -1.66 2.79 4.62
CA HIS A 92 -2.16 3.94 5.36
C HIS A 92 -3.53 3.60 5.94
N GLY A 93 -4.48 3.19 5.10
CA GLY A 93 -5.78 2.75 5.52
C GLY A 93 -6.65 2.25 4.37
N LEU A 94 -7.79 1.67 4.73
CA LEU A 94 -8.88 1.32 3.82
C LEU A 94 -10.07 2.25 4.12
N TRP A 95 -10.36 3.17 3.23
CA TRP A 95 -11.34 4.21 3.45
C TRP A 95 -12.65 3.93 2.73
N PRO A 96 -13.79 3.91 3.42
CA PRO A 96 -15.07 3.85 2.77
C PRO A 96 -15.36 5.16 2.04
N GLU A 97 -15.90 5.07 0.83
CA GLU A 97 -16.24 6.20 -0.02
C GLU A 97 -17.77 6.40 -0.08
N GLY A 98 -18.21 7.65 -0.15
CA GLY A 98 -19.62 8.03 -0.31
C GLY A 98 -19.91 8.62 -1.70
N ALA A 99 -21.18 8.87 -1.99
CA ALA A 99 -21.60 9.55 -3.21
C ALA A 99 -21.13 11.04 -3.25
N GLY A 100 -21.05 11.67 -2.07
CA GLY A 100 -20.52 13.02 -1.89
C GLY A 100 -19.38 13.00 -0.87
N ARG A 101 -19.71 13.27 0.41
CA ARG A 101 -18.73 13.16 1.51
C ARG A 101 -18.55 11.70 1.92
N ALA A 102 -17.31 11.29 2.16
CA ALA A 102 -16.99 9.96 2.65
C ALA A 102 -17.50 9.77 4.09
N PRO A 103 -18.01 8.58 4.47
CA PRO A 103 -18.35 8.29 5.86
C PRO A 103 -17.09 8.26 6.72
N GLN A 104 -17.20 8.83 7.92
CA GLN A 104 -16.11 8.89 8.89
C GLN A 104 -16.67 9.02 10.31
N TRP A 105 -15.93 8.56 11.31
CA TRP A 105 -16.29 8.68 12.73
C TRP A 105 -17.69 8.16 13.02
N CYS A 106 -18.09 7.04 12.38
CA CYS A 106 -19.48 6.57 12.36
C CYS A 106 -19.98 6.13 13.74
N ARG A 107 -19.09 5.71 14.61
CA ARG A 107 -19.40 5.38 16.01
C ARG A 107 -18.17 5.54 16.89
N THR A 108 -18.38 5.78 18.17
CA THR A 108 -17.34 5.66 19.19
C THR A 108 -16.88 4.19 19.22
N SER A 109 -15.59 3.98 19.15
CA SER A 109 -15.00 2.65 19.12
C SER A 109 -13.81 2.59 20.08
N PRO A 110 -13.66 1.50 20.83
CA PRO A 110 -12.47 1.31 21.66
C PRO A 110 -11.23 1.25 20.75
N PRO A 111 -10.04 1.62 21.27
CA PRO A 111 -8.80 1.43 20.56
C PRO A 111 -8.60 -0.04 20.16
N PRO A 112 -7.84 -0.32 19.09
CA PRO A 112 -7.49 -1.69 18.73
C PRO A 112 -6.75 -2.40 19.87
N ALA A 113 -7.06 -3.67 20.10
CA ALA A 113 -6.37 -4.51 21.07
C ALA A 113 -4.87 -4.63 20.72
N ALA A 114 -4.02 -4.82 21.74
CA ALA A 114 -2.57 -4.92 21.57
C ALA A 114 -2.16 -6.01 20.54
N ALA A 115 -2.88 -7.13 20.52
CA ALA A 115 -2.63 -8.19 19.53
C ALA A 115 -2.87 -7.70 18.09
N THR A 116 -3.98 -6.98 17.85
CA THR A 116 -4.29 -6.39 16.53
C THR A 116 -3.23 -5.35 16.13
N VAL A 117 -2.80 -4.50 17.07
CA VAL A 117 -1.73 -3.52 16.81
C VAL A 117 -0.44 -4.23 16.39
N ARG A 118 -0.05 -5.25 17.14
CA ARG A 118 1.17 -6.03 16.89
C ARG A 118 1.14 -6.71 15.52
N GLU A 119 0.04 -7.33 15.16
CA GLU A 119 -0.16 -7.97 13.86
C GLU A 119 -0.08 -6.96 12.70
N GLN A 120 -0.61 -5.74 12.91
CA GLN A 120 -0.69 -4.71 11.89
C GLN A 120 0.64 -3.96 11.66
N LEU A 121 1.54 -3.94 12.65
CA LEU A 121 2.66 -3.00 12.69
C LEU A 121 3.62 -3.09 11.49
N CYS A 122 3.81 -4.27 10.91
CA CYS A 122 4.65 -4.43 9.72
C CYS A 122 3.99 -3.92 8.43
N ARG A 123 2.68 -3.69 8.43
CA ARG A 123 1.94 -3.10 7.31
C ARG A 123 1.68 -1.63 7.52
N THR A 124 1.46 -1.22 8.77
CA THR A 124 1.20 0.16 9.20
C THR A 124 2.10 0.47 10.39
N PRO A 125 3.35 0.92 10.19
CA PRO A 125 4.35 1.04 11.26
C PRO A 125 4.14 2.26 12.16
N SER A 126 2.92 2.46 12.65
CA SER A 126 2.54 3.53 13.56
C SER A 126 1.32 3.13 14.38
N VAL A 127 1.50 2.98 15.70
CA VAL A 127 0.40 2.65 16.62
C VAL A 127 -0.70 3.72 16.61
N THR A 128 -0.31 4.98 16.52
CA THR A 128 -1.24 6.11 16.44
C THR A 128 -2.05 6.07 15.14
N LEU A 129 -1.40 5.79 14.01
CA LEU A 129 -2.09 5.65 12.73
C LEU A 129 -3.05 4.46 12.74
N ILE A 130 -2.63 3.31 13.29
CA ILE A 130 -3.51 2.15 13.46
C ILE A 130 -4.76 2.52 14.27
N ALA A 131 -4.61 3.23 15.37
CA ALA A 131 -5.77 3.67 16.17
C ALA A 131 -6.66 4.65 15.41
N HIS A 132 -6.07 5.62 14.69
CA HIS A 132 -6.77 6.63 13.91
C HIS A 132 -7.60 6.02 12.77
N GLU A 133 -6.98 5.18 11.95
CA GLU A 133 -7.63 4.56 10.80
C GLU A 133 -8.81 3.67 11.19
N TRP A 134 -8.67 2.93 12.29
CA TRP A 134 -9.79 2.20 12.85
C TRP A 134 -10.92 3.12 13.32
N ALA A 135 -10.61 4.12 14.13
CA ALA A 135 -11.63 5.00 14.70
C ALA A 135 -12.36 5.83 13.64
N LYS A 136 -11.62 6.39 12.67
CA LYS A 136 -12.16 7.26 11.64
C LYS A 136 -12.89 6.51 10.54
N HIS A 137 -12.26 5.51 9.97
CA HIS A 137 -12.71 4.83 8.78
C HIS A 137 -13.26 3.42 9.06
N GLY A 138 -12.53 2.63 9.83
CA GLY A 138 -12.92 1.26 10.18
C GLY A 138 -14.25 1.19 10.89
N SER A 139 -14.52 2.15 11.79
CA SER A 139 -15.78 2.24 12.53
C SER A 139 -17.03 2.37 11.64
N CYS A 140 -16.85 2.75 10.37
CA CYS A 140 -17.93 2.89 9.40
C CYS A 140 -18.23 1.61 8.62
N MET A 141 -17.31 0.66 8.59
CA MET A 141 -17.39 -0.49 7.67
C MET A 141 -17.20 -1.86 8.33
N ALA A 142 -16.67 -1.93 9.55
CA ALA A 142 -16.41 -3.21 10.23
C ALA A 142 -16.93 -3.20 11.66
N ARG A 143 -17.21 -4.37 12.23
CA ARG A 143 -17.72 -4.51 13.60
C ARG A 143 -16.65 -4.18 14.64
N ASP A 144 -15.41 -4.57 14.38
CA ASP A 144 -14.26 -4.42 15.25
C ASP A 144 -12.99 -4.14 14.45
N ALA A 145 -11.92 -3.75 15.14
CA ALA A 145 -10.64 -3.41 14.52
C ALA A 145 -9.99 -4.60 13.81
N ALA A 146 -10.11 -5.81 14.38
CA ALA A 146 -9.53 -7.01 13.79
C ALA A 146 -10.18 -7.32 12.42
N GLY A 147 -11.51 -7.18 12.32
CA GLY A 147 -12.26 -7.33 11.07
C GLY A 147 -11.87 -6.28 10.03
N TYR A 148 -11.71 -5.02 10.44
CA TYR A 148 -11.25 -3.95 9.56
C TYR A 148 -9.86 -4.24 9.00
N TYR A 149 -8.91 -4.57 9.86
CA TYR A 149 -7.54 -4.83 9.44
C TYR A 149 -7.39 -6.11 8.63
N ARG A 150 -8.20 -7.14 8.90
CA ARG A 150 -8.22 -8.34 8.06
C ARG A 150 -8.53 -8.01 6.60
N VAL A 151 -9.56 -7.22 6.33
CA VAL A 151 -9.93 -6.80 4.96
C VAL A 151 -8.84 -5.92 4.36
N SER A 152 -8.37 -4.94 5.11
CA SER A 152 -7.29 -4.04 4.69
C SER A 152 -6.02 -4.80 4.31
N ASN A 153 -5.65 -5.82 5.11
CA ASN A 153 -4.47 -6.64 4.89
C ASN A 153 -4.61 -7.54 3.65
N ILE A 154 -5.76 -8.19 3.46
CA ILE A 154 -6.03 -8.98 2.25
C ILE A 154 -5.83 -8.13 0.99
N LEU A 155 -6.36 -6.92 0.98
CA LEU A 155 -6.23 -6.01 -0.15
C LEU A 155 -4.81 -5.48 -0.33
N GLY A 156 -4.13 -5.12 0.77
CA GLY A 156 -2.76 -4.63 0.76
C GLY A 156 -1.75 -5.71 0.34
N ASP A 157 -1.88 -6.92 0.89
CA ASP A 157 -0.99 -8.05 0.59
C ASP A 157 -1.18 -8.57 -0.85
N ALA A 158 -2.36 -8.33 -1.46
CA ALA A 158 -2.60 -8.64 -2.86
C ALA A 158 -1.93 -7.67 -3.84
N MET A 159 -1.47 -6.50 -3.37
CA MET A 159 -0.82 -5.52 -4.24
C MET A 159 0.59 -5.97 -4.65
N ARG A 160 0.91 -5.73 -5.91
CA ARG A 160 2.26 -5.90 -6.47
C ARG A 160 2.76 -4.55 -6.94
N TYR A 161 4.05 -4.33 -6.82
CA TYR A 161 4.66 -3.05 -7.16
C TYR A 161 5.68 -3.23 -8.27
N PRO A 162 5.77 -2.28 -9.22
CA PRO A 162 6.84 -2.28 -10.21
C PRO A 162 8.20 -2.07 -9.53
N GLU A 163 9.28 -2.22 -10.28
CA GLU A 163 10.64 -1.96 -9.79
C GLU A 163 10.82 -0.49 -9.40
N MET A 164 10.46 -0.16 -8.15
CA MET A 164 10.43 1.21 -7.63
C MET A 164 11.80 1.88 -7.66
N ASP A 165 12.88 1.13 -7.43
CA ASP A 165 14.25 1.67 -7.48
C ASP A 165 14.61 2.11 -8.91
N ARG A 166 14.30 1.32 -9.92
CA ARG A 166 14.48 1.71 -11.33
C ARG A 166 13.66 2.96 -11.66
N LEU A 167 12.37 2.98 -11.30
CA LEU A 167 11.49 4.11 -11.57
C LEU A 167 11.95 5.39 -10.84
N SER A 168 12.57 5.27 -9.66
CA SER A 168 13.09 6.42 -8.93
C SER A 168 14.27 7.12 -9.61
N ARG A 169 14.91 6.47 -10.58
CA ARG A 169 16.03 7.00 -11.39
C ARG A 169 15.57 7.57 -12.72
N ASP A 170 14.36 7.28 -13.13
CA ASP A 170 13.81 7.77 -14.41
C ASP A 170 13.39 9.24 -14.28
N ARG A 171 14.16 10.13 -14.95
CA ARG A 171 13.91 11.58 -14.96
C ARG A 171 12.76 11.98 -15.90
N ALA A 172 12.36 11.08 -16.81
CA ALA A 172 11.25 11.29 -17.73
C ALA A 172 9.94 10.64 -17.25
N LEU A 173 9.93 10.05 -16.04
CA LEU A 173 8.77 9.37 -15.50
C LEU A 173 7.57 10.32 -15.43
N THR A 174 6.44 9.86 -15.96
CA THR A 174 5.15 10.56 -15.83
C THR A 174 4.17 9.82 -14.95
N ALA A 175 3.14 10.51 -14.48
CA ALA A 175 2.07 9.90 -13.68
C ALA A 175 1.35 8.78 -14.45
N GLY A 176 1.14 8.95 -15.76
CA GLY A 176 0.54 7.93 -16.63
C GLY A 176 1.43 6.70 -16.77
N ALA A 177 2.73 6.88 -17.02
CA ALA A 177 3.67 5.76 -17.09
C ALA A 177 3.72 4.97 -15.78
N PHE A 178 3.66 5.64 -14.64
CA PHE A 178 3.61 4.98 -13.34
C PHE A 178 2.30 4.21 -13.10
N ARG A 179 1.14 4.78 -13.48
CA ARG A 179 -0.15 4.06 -13.43
C ARG A 179 -0.15 2.82 -14.31
N GLN A 180 0.44 2.92 -15.50
CA GLN A 180 0.59 1.80 -16.41
C GLN A 180 1.46 0.70 -15.81
N ALA A 181 2.61 1.04 -15.23
CA ALA A 181 3.49 0.09 -14.55
C ALA A 181 2.80 -0.59 -13.36
N LEU A 182 1.96 0.15 -12.60
CA LEU A 182 1.13 -0.43 -11.54
C LEU A 182 0.09 -1.41 -12.09
N ALA A 183 -0.54 -1.09 -13.22
CA ALA A 183 -1.54 -1.96 -13.85
C ALA A 183 -0.91 -3.25 -14.39
N GLU A 184 0.27 -3.17 -14.99
CA GLU A 184 1.05 -4.32 -15.45
C GLU A 184 1.44 -5.26 -14.30
N ALA A 185 1.85 -4.67 -13.17
CA ALA A 185 2.16 -5.44 -11.97
C ALA A 185 0.91 -6.08 -11.30
N ASN A 186 -0.30 -5.57 -11.61
CA ASN A 186 -1.56 -5.99 -10.99
C ASN A 186 -2.63 -6.34 -12.04
N PRO A 187 -2.55 -7.50 -12.70
CA PRO A 187 -3.55 -7.92 -13.68
C PRO A 187 -4.98 -7.79 -13.16
N GLY A 188 -5.89 -7.27 -13.99
CA GLY A 188 -7.27 -6.99 -13.61
C GLY A 188 -7.52 -5.63 -12.93
N ARG A 189 -6.46 -4.82 -12.73
CA ARG A 189 -6.55 -3.44 -12.21
C ARG A 189 -6.12 -2.45 -13.29
N PRO A 190 -7.04 -1.79 -14.01
CA PRO A 190 -6.68 -0.84 -15.07
C PRO A 190 -5.97 0.40 -14.50
N PRO A 191 -5.15 1.13 -15.28
CA PRO A 191 -4.44 2.34 -14.83
C PRO A 191 -5.36 3.37 -14.15
N ALA A 192 -6.59 3.51 -14.64
CA ALA A 192 -7.59 4.43 -14.08
C ALA A 192 -8.09 4.05 -12.67
N SER A 193 -7.74 2.87 -12.15
CA SER A 193 -8.03 2.46 -10.77
C SER A 193 -6.95 2.90 -9.77
N PHE A 194 -5.87 3.53 -10.25
CA PHE A 194 -4.78 4.03 -9.41
C PHE A 194 -4.79 5.56 -9.36
N GLY A 195 -5.23 6.12 -8.24
CA GLY A 195 -5.05 7.53 -7.92
C GLY A 195 -3.66 7.77 -7.32
N LEU A 196 -3.09 8.95 -7.57
CA LEU A 196 -1.78 9.32 -7.05
C LEU A 196 -1.88 10.61 -6.23
N LEU A 197 -1.38 10.57 -5.01
CA LEU A 197 -1.14 11.78 -4.22
C LEU A 197 0.33 12.16 -4.37
N VAL A 198 0.57 13.39 -4.82
CA VAL A 198 1.91 13.93 -5.00
C VAL A 198 2.10 15.22 -4.20
N SER A 199 3.36 15.54 -3.89
CA SER A 199 3.70 16.85 -3.34
C SER A 199 3.55 17.95 -4.40
N ARG A 200 3.58 19.22 -3.99
CA ARG A 200 3.59 20.38 -4.92
C ARG A 200 4.75 20.33 -5.92
N THR A 201 5.83 19.66 -5.59
CA THR A 201 7.02 19.51 -6.44
C THR A 201 7.07 18.19 -7.21
N GLY A 202 5.94 17.44 -7.24
CA GLY A 202 5.77 16.22 -8.03
C GLY A 202 6.32 14.93 -7.40
N TRP A 203 6.65 14.92 -6.11
CA TRP A 203 7.09 13.69 -5.43
C TRP A 203 5.91 12.81 -5.05
N LEU A 204 5.98 11.51 -5.38
CA LEU A 204 5.00 10.52 -5.00
C LEU A 204 4.92 10.38 -3.48
N ARG A 205 3.74 10.59 -2.92
CA ARG A 205 3.46 10.43 -1.49
C ARG A 205 2.61 9.19 -1.21
N GLU A 206 1.63 8.92 -2.08
CA GLU A 206 0.64 7.87 -1.82
C GLU A 206 0.04 7.37 -3.15
N ILE A 207 -0.30 6.09 -3.19
CA ILE A 207 -1.17 5.49 -4.20
C ILE A 207 -2.52 5.24 -3.55
N ARG A 208 -3.61 5.54 -4.25
CA ARG A 208 -4.97 5.15 -3.88
C ARG A 208 -5.48 4.11 -4.86
N VAL A 209 -5.76 2.91 -4.39
CA VAL A 209 -6.41 1.88 -5.19
C VAL A 209 -7.91 2.04 -5.02
N CYS A 210 -8.60 2.48 -6.08
CA CYS A 210 -10.03 2.72 -6.06
C CYS A 210 -10.79 1.42 -6.29
N LEU A 211 -11.78 1.14 -5.44
CA LEU A 211 -12.50 -0.12 -5.38
C LEU A 211 -14.01 0.12 -5.36
N ASP A 212 -14.78 -0.77 -5.99
CA ASP A 212 -16.23 -0.81 -5.87
C ASP A 212 -16.68 -1.39 -4.51
N ARG A 213 -18.01 -1.47 -4.30
CA ARG A 213 -18.58 -2.04 -3.06
C ARG A 213 -18.24 -3.52 -2.81
N ARG A 214 -17.75 -4.23 -3.83
CA ARG A 214 -17.32 -5.63 -3.77
C ARG A 214 -15.81 -5.77 -3.78
N PHE A 215 -15.09 -4.68 -3.49
CA PHE A 215 -13.63 -4.60 -3.50
C PHE A 215 -12.96 -4.92 -4.84
N ARG A 216 -13.69 -4.84 -5.96
CA ARG A 216 -13.12 -4.97 -7.30
C ARG A 216 -12.58 -3.62 -7.77
N ALA A 217 -11.56 -3.64 -8.64
CA ALA A 217 -10.99 -2.43 -9.20
C ALA A 217 -12.06 -1.55 -9.88
N ALA A 218 -12.07 -0.27 -9.55
CA ALA A 218 -12.97 0.72 -10.09
C ALA A 218 -12.18 1.95 -10.54
N ARG A 219 -12.73 2.71 -11.51
CA ARG A 219 -12.12 3.99 -11.89
C ARG A 219 -12.13 4.95 -10.69
N CYS A 220 -10.99 5.58 -10.41
CA CYS A 220 -10.90 6.63 -9.41
C CYS A 220 -11.76 7.84 -9.81
N LYS A 221 -12.45 8.42 -8.82
CA LYS A 221 -13.15 9.70 -9.00
C LYS A 221 -12.13 10.82 -9.24
N ALA A 222 -12.56 11.94 -9.85
CA ALA A 222 -11.65 13.04 -10.18
C ALA A 222 -10.81 13.54 -8.99
N GLN A 223 -11.41 13.65 -7.81
CA GLN A 223 -10.71 14.07 -6.58
C GLN A 223 -9.71 13.05 -6.03
N GLN A 224 -9.79 11.80 -6.48
CA GLN A 224 -8.89 10.72 -6.08
C GLN A 224 -7.79 10.47 -7.12
N ALA A 225 -8.05 10.79 -8.38
CA ALA A 225 -7.16 10.48 -9.50
C ALA A 225 -5.78 11.14 -9.37
N GLY A 226 -5.72 12.37 -8.85
CA GLY A 226 -4.46 13.12 -8.72
C GLY A 226 -4.00 13.74 -10.05
N PRO A 227 -2.69 13.85 -10.33
CA PRO A 227 -2.16 14.57 -11.48
C PRO A 227 -2.56 13.93 -12.82
N ARG A 228 -2.59 14.72 -13.89
CA ARG A 228 -2.79 14.24 -15.26
C ARG A 228 -1.69 13.29 -15.69
N ASP A 229 -1.97 12.38 -16.61
CA ASP A 229 -1.01 11.35 -17.05
C ASP A 229 0.29 11.94 -17.64
N THR A 230 0.23 13.12 -18.23
CA THR A 230 1.41 13.83 -18.77
C THR A 230 2.25 14.54 -17.70
N ALA A 231 1.77 14.64 -16.46
CA ALA A 231 2.50 15.32 -15.40
C ALA A 231 3.76 14.53 -15.01
N ALA A 232 4.88 15.25 -14.86
CA ALA A 232 6.11 14.67 -14.36
C ALA A 232 5.92 14.11 -12.94
N LEU A 233 6.47 12.93 -12.70
CA LEU A 233 6.43 12.24 -11.41
C LEU A 233 7.84 11.96 -10.91
N LYS A 234 8.07 12.20 -9.64
CA LYS A 234 9.31 11.87 -8.95
C LYS A 234 9.04 10.85 -7.86
N ILE A 235 9.91 9.87 -7.72
CA ILE A 235 9.82 8.85 -6.68
C ILE A 235 11.02 8.97 -5.76
N GLY A 236 10.78 9.14 -4.46
CA GLY A 236 11.84 9.11 -3.45
C GLY A 236 12.49 7.72 -3.43
N ARG A 237 13.82 7.67 -3.38
CA ARG A 237 14.55 6.40 -3.29
C ARG A 237 14.25 5.73 -1.97
N GLY A 238 14.19 4.40 -1.97
CA GLY A 238 14.12 3.59 -0.76
C GLY A 238 15.33 3.82 0.15
N LEU A 239 15.13 3.62 1.45
CA LEU A 239 16.18 3.69 2.48
C LEU A 239 17.15 2.52 2.37
#